data_7a8cf4068bb9f063166ca4034b1410b9
#
_entry.id   7a8cf4068bb9f063166ca4034b1410b9
#
_cell.length_a   1.000
_cell.length_b   1.000
_cell.length_c   1.000
_cell.angle_alpha   90.00
_cell.angle_beta   90.00
_cell.angle_gamma   90.00
#
_symmetry.space_group_name_H-M   'P 1'
#
loop_
_entity.id
_entity.type
_entity.pdbx_description
1 polymer ?
#
loop_
_entity_poly.entity_id
_entity_poly.type
_entity_poly.pdbx_seq_one_letter_code
_entity_poly.pdbx_strand_id
1 'polypeptide(L)'
;MSDASQAETRPDPAIAADHALETPAPVSSASALAVLRNRPFLLLWLAQLATQIGVNMVLYALTVVVLEASNLSSAVSGLFLTFLVPSVLFSALAGVYVDRIDRRFMLVITNALRAIVLVGIWAVGADIVVVLLLNTVFSIVTVFFAPAEAAMIPVLVPREQLVAANGLFTLTLNGAFALGYALLGPLTVTIAGGPQAVIILVAILFALAAVFCAVLPPDPPAPRARGRAIEAVAEAGHVVAGVFGQLREGIEYIRDNPTTAWSLAYLGISASLIGVVAVLGPSFARDTLGLGPKDLIVVLLPLGVGIVMGVLLLNNYGKYFARRRAIEVGLVVLGVLLVVLTVAGPLSRLLTRAGQEVPLVDLSALTSLVAIVVAIGFLAGVCYGIVAISAQVQLQEDIPPDVRGRVFGVLNMLISVASILPIIVVGPIADIPGVGTTVVILVVAGLVFASGIFSMIKRGPIRPDEMPDVIPGEIASGSQFDPTGTNRPHPPYPHRHDKSGNPVPDRDT
;
A
#
# COMPACT_ATOMS: atom_id res chain seq x y z
N MET A 1 -29.94 -27.32 70.91
CA MET A 1 -28.82 -26.59 71.46
C MET A 1 -27.61 -26.96 70.63
N SER A 2 -26.99 -26.13 69.85
CA SER A 2 -26.79 -24.68 69.89
C SER A 2 -26.61 -24.16 68.45
N ASP A 3 -27.17 -23.01 68.17
CA ASP A 3 -26.95 -22.14 67.04
C ASP A 3 -25.48 -21.75 66.93
N ALA A 4 -24.92 -21.79 65.72
CA ALA A 4 -23.66 -21.09 65.39
C ALA A 4 -23.96 -20.21 64.15
N SER A 5 -24.18 -18.94 64.46
CA SER A 5 -24.33 -17.78 63.57
C SER A 5 -23.25 -17.74 62.48
N GLN A 6 -23.67 -17.73 61.19
CA GLN A 6 -22.85 -17.29 60.05
C GLN A 6 -22.81 -15.77 60.11
N ALA A 7 -21.64 -15.23 60.46
CA ALA A 7 -21.36 -13.81 60.29
C ALA A 7 -21.00 -13.57 58.80
N GLU A 8 -21.93 -12.98 58.03
CA GLU A 8 -21.64 -12.37 56.74
C GLU A 8 -20.69 -11.19 56.93
N THR A 9 -19.43 -11.39 56.50
CA THR A 9 -18.44 -10.30 56.38
C THR A 9 -18.85 -9.47 55.15
N ARG A 10 -19.51 -8.34 55.41
CA ARG A 10 -19.68 -7.28 54.38
C ARG A 10 -18.28 -6.79 53.97
N PRO A 11 -17.97 -6.71 52.65
CA PRO A 11 -16.69 -6.14 52.19
C PRO A 11 -16.64 -4.65 52.59
N ASP A 12 -15.44 -4.24 53.00
CA ASP A 12 -15.11 -2.90 53.46
C ASP A 12 -15.46 -1.88 52.34
N PRO A 13 -16.32 -0.87 52.61
CA PRO A 13 -16.67 0.12 51.59
C PRO A 13 -15.48 0.93 51.04
N ALA A 14 -14.35 0.94 51.72
CA ALA A 14 -13.13 1.58 51.24
C ALA A 14 -12.44 0.77 50.12
N ILE A 15 -12.55 -0.58 50.09
CA ILE A 15 -12.01 -1.42 49.00
C ILE A 15 -12.89 -1.37 47.77
N ALA A 16 -14.22 -1.25 47.96
CA ALA A 16 -15.16 -1.08 46.84
C ALA A 16 -15.04 0.29 46.15
N ALA A 17 -14.59 1.34 46.85
CA ALA A 17 -14.44 2.67 46.29
C ALA A 17 -13.12 2.78 45.45
N ASP A 18 -12.09 2.00 45.78
CA ASP A 18 -10.80 2.03 45.04
C ASP A 18 -10.87 1.28 43.70
N HIS A 19 -11.74 0.27 43.56
CA HIS A 19 -12.01 -0.41 42.29
C HIS A 19 -13.02 0.31 41.37
N ALA A 20 -13.72 1.32 41.86
CA ALA A 20 -14.67 2.10 41.06
C ALA A 20 -14.04 3.29 40.32
N LEU A 21 -12.73 3.55 40.50
CA LEU A 21 -12.05 4.71 39.92
C LEU A 21 -11.18 4.41 38.71
N GLU A 22 -11.15 3.16 38.21
CA GLU A 22 -10.44 2.81 36.97
C GLU A 22 -11.38 2.28 35.90
N THR A 23 -12.47 2.98 35.60
CA THR A 23 -13.02 2.92 34.26
C THR A 23 -12.08 3.73 33.36
N PRO A 24 -11.34 3.11 32.43
CA PRO A 24 -10.57 3.87 31.48
C PRO A 24 -11.52 4.79 30.74
N ALA A 25 -11.26 6.10 30.83
CA ALA A 25 -12.02 7.10 30.09
C ALA A 25 -12.10 6.65 28.62
N PRO A 26 -13.24 6.80 27.93
CA PRO A 26 -13.36 6.43 26.54
C PRO A 26 -12.24 7.13 25.78
N VAL A 27 -11.38 6.34 25.12
CA VAL A 27 -10.28 6.85 24.29
C VAL A 27 -10.95 7.71 23.23
N SER A 28 -11.00 9.02 23.46
CA SER A 28 -11.49 9.96 22.46
C SER A 28 -10.56 9.79 21.27
N SER A 29 -11.10 9.33 20.13
CA SER A 29 -10.36 9.23 18.89
C SER A 29 -9.83 10.62 18.56
N ALA A 30 -8.58 10.90 18.93
CA ALA A 30 -7.93 12.14 18.59
C ALA A 30 -8.01 12.29 17.07
N SER A 31 -8.60 13.37 16.59
CA SER A 31 -8.72 13.58 15.15
C SER A 31 -7.31 13.65 14.54
N ALA A 32 -7.13 13.14 13.32
CA ALA A 32 -5.86 13.21 12.60
C ALA A 32 -5.26 14.63 12.59
N LEU A 33 -6.12 15.66 12.56
CA LEU A 33 -5.74 17.07 12.65
C LEU A 33 -5.15 17.44 14.02
N ALA A 34 -5.58 16.80 15.11
CA ALA A 34 -5.02 17.09 16.44
C ALA A 34 -3.56 16.66 16.54
N VAL A 35 -3.19 15.52 15.90
CA VAL A 35 -1.81 15.03 15.89
C VAL A 35 -0.87 15.97 15.11
N LEU A 36 -1.35 16.59 14.04
CA LEU A 36 -0.58 17.57 13.25
C LEU A 36 -0.27 18.86 13.99
N ARG A 37 -0.93 19.14 15.12
CA ARG A 37 -0.58 20.28 16.00
C ARG A 37 0.71 20.05 16.77
N ASN A 38 1.16 18.81 16.89
CA ASN A 38 2.46 18.47 17.47
C ASN A 38 3.56 18.79 16.44
N ARG A 39 4.34 19.84 16.68
CA ARG A 39 5.38 20.33 15.75
C ARG A 39 6.44 19.27 15.39
N PRO A 40 7.05 18.53 16.33
CA PRO A 40 7.97 17.45 15.98
C PRO A 40 7.34 16.38 15.09
N PHE A 41 6.12 15.95 15.39
CA PHE A 41 5.41 14.98 14.56
C PHE A 41 5.08 15.56 13.16
N LEU A 42 4.66 16.81 13.07
CA LEU A 42 4.39 17.49 11.80
C LEU A 42 5.65 17.52 10.91
N LEU A 43 6.83 17.81 11.49
CA LEU A 43 8.09 17.82 10.74
C LEU A 43 8.46 16.42 10.23
N LEU A 44 8.28 15.38 11.05
CA LEU A 44 8.49 13.99 10.63
C LEU A 44 7.51 13.62 9.51
N TRP A 45 6.24 13.94 9.65
CA TRP A 45 5.22 13.64 8.65
C TRP A 45 5.45 14.40 7.32
N LEU A 46 5.86 15.68 7.37
CA LEU A 46 6.25 16.43 6.17
C LEU A 46 7.50 15.85 5.50
N ALA A 47 8.48 15.39 6.28
CA ALA A 47 9.62 14.68 5.75
C ALA A 47 9.20 13.38 5.04
N GLN A 48 8.30 12.59 5.63
CA GLN A 48 7.74 11.40 5.01
C GLN A 48 6.98 11.73 3.72
N LEU A 49 6.09 12.73 3.76
CA LEU A 49 5.31 13.14 2.60
C LEU A 49 6.23 13.51 1.43
N ALA A 50 7.25 14.34 1.69
CA ALA A 50 8.24 14.74 0.69
C ALA A 50 9.02 13.55 0.15
N THR A 51 9.45 12.62 1.03
CA THR A 51 10.28 11.47 0.63
C THR A 51 9.46 10.41 -0.09
N GLN A 52 8.25 10.08 0.34
CA GLN A 52 7.42 9.07 -0.30
C GLN A 52 6.93 9.52 -1.69
N ILE A 53 6.47 10.77 -1.80
CA ILE A 53 6.14 11.34 -3.12
C ILE A 53 7.40 11.43 -3.97
N GLY A 54 8.51 11.90 -3.41
CA GLY A 54 9.78 12.05 -4.11
C GLY A 54 10.32 10.74 -4.69
N VAL A 55 10.31 9.63 -3.91
CA VAL A 55 10.73 8.29 -4.41
C VAL A 55 9.90 7.90 -5.64
N ASN A 56 8.59 8.08 -5.60
CA ASN A 56 7.72 7.73 -6.72
C ASN A 56 7.91 8.66 -7.93
N MET A 57 8.15 9.96 -7.71
CA MET A 57 8.49 10.90 -8.80
C MET A 57 9.82 10.52 -9.47
N VAL A 58 10.86 10.20 -8.70
CA VAL A 58 12.15 9.76 -9.22
C VAL A 58 12.02 8.45 -10.00
N LEU A 59 11.26 7.49 -9.47
CA LEU A 59 11.02 6.22 -10.16
C LEU A 59 10.40 6.44 -11.54
N TYR A 60 9.43 7.38 -11.65
CA TYR A 60 8.89 7.81 -12.93
C TYR A 60 9.97 8.45 -13.82
N ALA A 61 10.72 9.42 -13.31
CA ALA A 61 11.74 10.13 -14.07
C ALA A 61 12.83 9.18 -14.60
N LEU A 62 13.28 8.25 -13.76
CA LEU A 62 14.27 7.24 -14.18
C LEU A 62 13.69 6.25 -15.18
N THR A 63 12.39 5.92 -15.09
CA THR A 63 11.70 5.12 -16.10
C THR A 63 11.75 5.81 -17.47
N VAL A 64 11.49 7.12 -17.51
CA VAL A 64 11.60 7.91 -18.74
C VAL A 64 13.03 7.93 -19.26
N VAL A 65 14.03 8.23 -18.41
CA VAL A 65 15.45 8.26 -18.79
C VAL A 65 15.90 6.93 -19.38
N VAL A 66 15.60 5.83 -18.70
CA VAL A 66 16.00 4.48 -19.13
C VAL A 66 15.30 4.07 -20.42
N LEU A 67 14.00 4.38 -20.57
CA LEU A 67 13.26 4.06 -21.79
C LEU A 67 13.72 4.90 -22.99
N GLU A 68 14.00 6.19 -22.81
CA GLU A 68 14.55 7.05 -23.88
C GLU A 68 15.94 6.60 -24.34
N ALA A 69 16.78 6.16 -23.40
CA ALA A 69 18.14 5.74 -23.69
C ALA A 69 18.25 4.34 -24.31
N SER A 70 17.38 3.39 -23.91
CA SER A 70 17.46 1.98 -24.33
C SER A 70 16.43 1.59 -25.38
N ASN A 71 15.26 2.22 -25.36
CA ASN A 71 14.04 1.79 -26.06
C ASN A 71 13.57 0.35 -25.69
N LEU A 72 14.02 -0.19 -24.56
CA LEU A 72 13.75 -1.56 -24.11
C LEU A 72 12.92 -1.59 -22.81
N SER A 73 11.87 -2.41 -22.78
CA SER A 73 11.08 -2.68 -21.58
C SER A 73 11.88 -3.48 -20.54
N SER A 74 12.83 -4.32 -20.98
CA SER A 74 13.75 -5.05 -20.11
C SER A 74 14.66 -4.13 -19.30
N ALA A 75 15.10 -3.01 -19.86
CA ALA A 75 15.88 -2.03 -19.11
C ALA A 75 15.05 -1.35 -18.02
N VAL A 76 13.76 -1.08 -18.29
CA VAL A 76 12.81 -0.61 -17.27
C VAL A 76 12.59 -1.67 -16.19
N SER A 77 12.44 -2.95 -16.56
CA SER A 77 12.42 -4.04 -15.57
C SER A 77 13.68 -4.05 -14.70
N GLY A 78 14.86 -3.87 -15.31
CA GLY A 78 16.14 -3.74 -14.61
C GLY A 78 16.12 -2.59 -13.59
N LEU A 79 15.58 -1.43 -13.95
CA LEU A 79 15.43 -0.29 -13.05
C LEU A 79 14.58 -0.63 -11.81
N PHE A 80 13.43 -1.29 -12.00
CA PHE A 80 12.58 -1.72 -10.88
C PHE A 80 13.27 -2.78 -10.02
N LEU A 81 14.04 -3.68 -10.63
CA LEU A 81 14.80 -4.71 -9.90
C LEU A 81 15.91 -4.09 -9.05
N THR A 82 16.64 -3.10 -9.57
CA THR A 82 17.68 -2.38 -8.80
C THR A 82 17.07 -1.62 -7.61
N PHE A 83 15.77 -1.34 -7.62
CA PHE A 83 15.05 -0.77 -6.50
C PHE A 83 14.51 -1.84 -5.54
N LEU A 84 13.83 -2.89 -6.04
CA LEU A 84 13.14 -3.88 -5.22
C LEU A 84 14.07 -4.92 -4.59
N VAL A 85 15.07 -5.42 -5.32
CA VAL A 85 15.96 -6.46 -4.81
C VAL A 85 16.76 -6.02 -3.58
N PRO A 86 17.41 -4.84 -3.58
CA PRO A 86 18.07 -4.34 -2.37
C PRO A 86 17.10 -4.14 -1.21
N SER A 87 15.86 -3.68 -1.47
CA SER A 87 14.87 -3.46 -0.42
C SER A 87 14.52 -4.76 0.31
N VAL A 88 14.41 -5.88 -0.39
CA VAL A 88 14.16 -7.20 0.21
C VAL A 88 15.39 -7.69 0.96
N LEU A 89 16.58 -7.63 0.34
CA LEU A 89 17.80 -8.18 0.91
C LEU A 89 18.27 -7.43 2.16
N PHE A 90 18.15 -6.11 2.19
CA PHE A 90 18.65 -5.27 3.27
C PHE A 90 17.61 -4.90 4.33
N SER A 91 16.32 -5.25 4.15
CA SER A 91 15.25 -4.90 5.09
C SER A 91 15.49 -5.41 6.51
N ALA A 92 15.89 -6.67 6.65
CA ALA A 92 16.18 -7.27 7.95
C ALA A 92 17.42 -6.64 8.61
N LEU A 93 18.46 -6.34 7.83
CA LEU A 93 19.66 -5.64 8.31
C LEU A 93 19.30 -4.24 8.80
N ALA A 94 18.47 -3.50 8.05
CA ALA A 94 18.08 -2.15 8.39
C ALA A 94 17.41 -2.07 9.78
N GLY A 95 16.51 -3.01 10.11
CA GLY A 95 15.89 -3.08 11.43
C GLY A 95 16.91 -3.20 12.56
N VAL A 96 17.88 -4.13 12.42
CA VAL A 96 18.93 -4.35 13.41
C VAL A 96 19.85 -3.13 13.60
N TYR A 97 20.20 -2.44 12.53
CA TYR A 97 21.07 -1.26 12.60
C TYR A 97 20.35 -0.04 13.18
N VAL A 98 19.08 0.17 12.83
CA VAL A 98 18.28 1.29 13.33
C VAL A 98 18.11 1.24 14.83
N ASP A 99 17.97 0.05 15.44
CA ASP A 99 17.86 -0.10 16.89
C ASP A 99 19.16 0.24 17.64
N ARG A 100 20.30 0.30 16.94
CA ARG A 100 21.65 0.53 17.53
C ARG A 100 22.18 1.94 17.32
N ILE A 101 21.54 2.74 16.47
CA ILE A 101 21.98 4.08 16.09
C ILE A 101 20.90 5.08 16.51
N ASP A 102 21.28 6.33 16.78
CA ASP A 102 20.33 7.43 17.00
C ASP A 102 19.39 7.54 15.80
N ARG A 103 18.08 7.40 16.02
CA ARG A 103 17.07 7.37 14.97
C ARG A 103 17.01 8.68 14.21
N ARG A 104 17.15 9.82 14.90
CA ARG A 104 17.24 11.14 14.26
C ARG A 104 18.45 11.19 13.31
N PHE A 105 19.62 10.74 13.77
CA PHE A 105 20.82 10.71 12.92
C PHE A 105 20.59 9.84 11.69
N MET A 106 19.97 8.66 11.85
CA MET A 106 19.65 7.77 10.73
C MET A 106 18.72 8.44 9.71
N LEU A 107 17.68 9.14 10.18
CA LEU A 107 16.75 9.88 9.30
C LEU A 107 17.45 11.01 8.53
N VAL A 108 18.35 11.74 9.18
CA VAL A 108 19.11 12.83 8.55
C VAL A 108 20.07 12.30 7.50
N ILE A 109 20.92 11.30 7.87
CA ILE A 109 21.97 10.81 6.98
C ILE A 109 21.38 10.08 5.77
N THR A 110 20.32 9.30 5.95
CA THR A 110 19.66 8.62 4.83
C THR A 110 19.04 9.61 3.83
N ASN A 111 18.40 10.68 4.29
CA ASN A 111 17.86 11.71 3.41
C ASN A 111 18.97 12.49 2.70
N ALA A 112 20.04 12.85 3.42
CA ALA A 112 21.18 13.54 2.83
C ALA A 112 21.89 12.67 1.76
N LEU A 113 22.13 11.39 2.06
CA LEU A 113 22.74 10.46 1.09
C LEU A 113 21.87 10.27 -0.14
N ARG A 114 20.53 10.13 0.03
CA ARG A 114 19.60 10.04 -1.10
C ARG A 114 19.65 11.28 -1.97
N ALA A 115 19.68 12.49 -1.38
CA ALA A 115 19.84 13.73 -2.13
C ALA A 115 21.16 13.76 -2.93
N ILE A 116 22.28 13.35 -2.31
CA ILE A 116 23.60 13.28 -2.98
C ILE A 116 23.58 12.28 -4.14
N VAL A 117 23.02 11.09 -3.95
CA VAL A 117 22.91 10.07 -4.99
C VAL A 117 22.08 10.59 -6.17
N LEU A 118 20.99 11.31 -5.93
CA LEU A 118 20.17 11.91 -6.99
C LEU A 118 20.93 12.99 -7.77
N VAL A 119 21.71 13.81 -7.09
CA VAL A 119 22.62 14.76 -7.77
C VAL A 119 23.64 14.01 -8.61
N GLY A 120 24.17 12.88 -8.13
CA GLY A 120 25.03 11.99 -8.92
C GLY A 120 24.34 11.45 -10.17
N ILE A 121 23.09 10.96 -10.04
CA ILE A 121 22.31 10.47 -11.19
C ILE A 121 22.07 11.61 -12.21
N TRP A 122 21.73 12.80 -11.73
CA TRP A 122 21.56 13.97 -12.59
C TRP A 122 22.86 14.32 -13.36
N ALA A 123 24.00 14.28 -12.68
CA ALA A 123 25.30 14.63 -13.27
C ALA A 123 25.78 13.61 -14.32
N VAL A 124 25.43 12.34 -14.17
CA VAL A 124 25.78 11.25 -15.12
C VAL A 124 24.92 11.31 -16.39
N GLY A 125 23.71 11.84 -16.32
CA GLY A 125 22.80 11.97 -17.46
C GLY A 125 22.14 10.63 -17.83
N ALA A 126 22.37 10.15 -19.08
CA ALA A 126 21.64 9.00 -19.65
C ALA A 126 22.47 7.69 -19.73
N ASP A 127 23.60 7.59 -19.02
CA ASP A 127 24.34 6.33 -18.91
C ASP A 127 23.55 5.32 -18.07
N ILE A 128 22.90 4.37 -18.75
CA ILE A 128 21.99 3.41 -18.12
C ILE A 128 22.68 2.60 -17.02
N VAL A 129 23.93 2.14 -17.26
CA VAL A 129 24.63 1.29 -16.30
C VAL A 129 24.91 2.05 -15.02
N VAL A 130 25.40 3.28 -15.13
CA VAL A 130 25.71 4.11 -13.97
C VAL A 130 24.42 4.54 -13.26
N VAL A 131 23.35 4.86 -13.99
CA VAL A 131 22.01 5.15 -13.43
C VAL A 131 21.49 3.97 -12.62
N LEU A 132 21.56 2.73 -13.15
CA LEU A 132 21.12 1.52 -12.44
C LEU A 132 21.97 1.24 -11.19
N LEU A 133 23.28 1.45 -11.26
CA LEU A 133 24.16 1.30 -10.09
C LEU A 133 23.84 2.34 -9.00
N LEU A 134 23.68 3.60 -9.37
CA LEU A 134 23.32 4.66 -8.43
C LEU A 134 21.90 4.45 -7.87
N ASN A 135 20.96 3.97 -8.69
CA ASN A 135 19.62 3.61 -8.20
C ASN A 135 19.67 2.44 -7.20
N THR A 136 20.58 1.47 -7.37
CA THR A 136 20.82 0.42 -6.38
C THR A 136 21.31 1.02 -5.05
N VAL A 137 22.28 1.95 -5.10
CA VAL A 137 22.75 2.66 -3.90
C VAL A 137 21.63 3.45 -3.24
N PHE A 138 20.83 4.18 -4.04
CA PHE A 138 19.65 4.91 -3.58
C PHE A 138 18.65 3.98 -2.85
N SER A 139 18.39 2.80 -3.42
CA SER A 139 17.51 1.81 -2.81
C SER A 139 18.07 1.28 -1.50
N ILE A 140 19.35 0.89 -1.45
CA ILE A 140 19.98 0.43 -0.19
C ILE A 140 19.83 1.48 0.91
N VAL A 141 20.15 2.75 0.62
CA VAL A 141 19.99 3.84 1.59
C VAL A 141 18.52 4.01 2.03
N THR A 142 17.57 3.87 1.09
CA THR A 142 16.13 4.03 1.35
C THR A 142 15.61 2.99 2.33
N VAL A 143 16.15 1.77 2.32
CA VAL A 143 15.70 0.69 3.22
C VAL A 143 15.90 1.03 4.70
N PHE A 144 16.93 1.80 5.05
CA PHE A 144 17.20 2.20 6.44
C PHE A 144 16.30 3.30 6.94
N PHE A 145 15.65 4.05 6.06
CA PHE A 145 14.77 5.16 6.44
C PHE A 145 13.47 4.68 7.12
N ALA A 146 12.77 3.72 6.52
CA ALA A 146 11.43 3.30 6.97
C ALA A 146 11.40 2.77 8.42
N PRO A 147 12.30 1.86 8.87
CA PRO A 147 12.30 1.41 10.27
C PRO A 147 12.70 2.53 11.24
N ALA A 148 13.61 3.46 10.85
CA ALA A 148 13.98 4.60 11.68
C ALA A 148 12.79 5.55 11.89
N GLU A 149 12.03 5.80 10.83
CA GLU A 149 10.82 6.60 10.85
C GLU A 149 9.72 5.99 11.71
N ALA A 150 9.41 4.71 11.50
CA ALA A 150 8.39 3.99 12.28
C ALA A 150 8.73 3.95 13.78
N ALA A 151 10.01 3.78 14.12
CA ALA A 151 10.48 3.78 15.50
C ALA A 151 10.45 5.19 16.15
N MET A 152 10.50 6.27 15.35
CA MET A 152 10.44 7.64 15.87
C MET A 152 9.02 8.09 16.22
N ILE A 153 7.97 7.54 15.59
CA ILE A 153 6.57 7.91 15.85
C ILE A 153 6.20 7.83 17.34
N PRO A 154 6.40 6.70 18.05
CA PRO A 154 6.02 6.59 19.47
C PRO A 154 6.88 7.46 20.41
N VAL A 155 8.01 7.98 19.94
CA VAL A 155 8.84 8.94 20.70
C VAL A 155 8.23 10.34 20.65
N LEU A 156 7.57 10.68 19.53
CA LEU A 156 7.03 12.02 19.28
C LEU A 156 5.57 12.18 19.69
N VAL A 157 4.79 11.09 19.74
CA VAL A 157 3.34 11.13 19.88
C VAL A 157 2.88 10.35 21.12
N PRO A 158 1.97 10.91 21.96
CA PRO A 158 1.38 10.19 23.08
C PRO A 158 0.63 8.94 22.62
N ARG A 159 0.51 7.95 23.52
CA ARG A 159 -0.11 6.63 23.21
C ARG A 159 -1.53 6.77 22.63
N GLU A 160 -2.31 7.72 23.13
CA GLU A 160 -3.70 7.99 22.74
C GLU A 160 -3.81 8.49 21.28
N GLN A 161 -2.74 9.04 20.74
CA GLN A 161 -2.69 9.59 19.38
C GLN A 161 -1.97 8.68 18.38
N LEU A 162 -1.37 7.56 18.81
CA LEU A 162 -0.59 6.67 17.94
C LEU A 162 -1.42 6.09 16.78
N VAL A 163 -2.69 5.78 17.01
CA VAL A 163 -3.59 5.26 15.96
C VAL A 163 -3.78 6.30 14.85
N ALA A 164 -4.06 7.56 15.24
CA ALA A 164 -4.23 8.66 14.30
C ALA A 164 -2.92 8.99 13.55
N ALA A 165 -1.78 8.98 14.26
CA ALA A 165 -0.46 9.17 13.67
C ALA A 165 -0.16 8.09 12.61
N ASN A 166 -0.29 6.82 12.97
CA ASN A 166 -0.07 5.71 12.03
C ASN A 166 -1.05 5.74 10.86
N GLY A 167 -2.30 6.18 11.09
CA GLY A 167 -3.29 6.38 10.02
C GLY A 167 -2.83 7.42 8.97
N LEU A 168 -2.28 8.56 9.40
CA LEU A 168 -1.70 9.56 8.50
C LEU A 168 -0.52 9.02 7.71
N PHE A 169 0.36 8.25 8.35
CA PHE A 169 1.50 7.61 7.69
C PHE A 169 1.04 6.61 6.63
N THR A 170 0.09 5.74 6.97
CA THR A 170 -0.49 4.76 6.05
C THR A 170 -1.18 5.43 4.86
N LEU A 171 -1.93 6.50 5.10
CA LEU A 171 -2.57 7.29 4.04
C LEU A 171 -1.52 7.87 3.08
N THR A 172 -0.42 8.42 3.62
CA THR A 172 0.68 8.96 2.82
C THR A 172 1.33 7.86 1.97
N LEU A 173 1.64 6.70 2.55
CA LEU A 173 2.22 5.57 1.82
C LEU A 173 1.34 5.12 0.65
N ASN A 174 0.04 4.94 0.90
CA ASN A 174 -0.90 4.50 -0.13
C ASN A 174 -1.15 5.57 -1.20
N GLY A 175 -1.18 6.86 -0.82
CA GLY A 175 -1.39 7.97 -1.75
C GLY A 175 -0.15 8.35 -2.57
N ALA A 176 1.04 8.04 -2.07
CA ALA A 176 2.29 8.52 -2.65
C ALA A 176 2.55 8.00 -4.08
N PHE A 177 2.13 6.78 -4.40
CA PHE A 177 2.25 6.25 -5.77
C PHE A 177 1.38 7.03 -6.75
N ALA A 178 0.11 7.24 -6.42
CA ALA A 178 -0.80 8.00 -7.28
C ALA A 178 -0.35 9.46 -7.45
N LEU A 179 0.07 10.11 -6.35
CA LEU A 179 0.53 11.49 -6.38
C LEU A 179 1.91 11.62 -7.03
N GLY A 180 2.88 10.77 -6.68
CA GLY A 180 4.25 10.89 -7.14
C GLY A 180 4.45 10.34 -8.55
N TYR A 181 4.12 9.05 -8.76
CA TYR A 181 4.38 8.37 -10.03
C TYR A 181 3.38 8.75 -11.12
N ALA A 182 2.08 8.76 -10.81
CA ALA A 182 1.06 8.95 -11.82
C ALA A 182 0.71 10.43 -12.09
N LEU A 183 0.90 11.33 -11.11
CA LEU A 183 0.53 12.75 -11.27
C LEU A 183 1.76 13.66 -11.32
N LEU A 184 2.47 13.84 -10.19
CA LEU A 184 3.50 14.89 -10.06
C LEU A 184 4.75 14.60 -10.90
N GLY A 185 5.14 13.32 -11.07
CA GLY A 185 6.25 12.94 -11.93
C GLY A 185 6.03 13.37 -13.38
N PRO A 186 4.98 12.88 -14.05
CA PRO A 186 4.63 13.29 -15.41
C PRO A 186 4.40 14.79 -15.56
N LEU A 187 3.67 15.40 -14.62
CA LEU A 187 3.38 16.83 -14.63
C LEU A 187 4.67 17.67 -14.60
N THR A 188 5.60 17.32 -13.71
CA THR A 188 6.88 18.02 -13.61
C THR A 188 7.74 17.83 -14.86
N VAL A 189 7.78 16.61 -15.44
CA VAL A 189 8.49 16.37 -16.72
C VAL A 189 7.92 17.26 -17.84
N THR A 190 6.59 17.38 -17.89
CA THR A 190 5.92 18.18 -18.93
C THR A 190 6.16 19.68 -18.74
N ILE A 191 6.03 20.21 -17.52
CA ILE A 191 6.17 21.65 -17.23
C ILE A 191 7.64 22.09 -17.26
N ALA A 192 8.53 21.31 -16.67
CA ALA A 192 9.95 21.68 -16.52
C ALA A 192 10.85 21.19 -17.67
N GLY A 193 10.27 20.55 -18.68
CA GLY A 193 10.93 20.22 -19.95
C GLY A 193 11.76 18.94 -19.95
N GLY A 194 11.70 18.10 -18.90
CA GLY A 194 12.41 16.81 -18.93
C GLY A 194 12.54 16.11 -17.58
N PRO A 195 12.96 14.83 -17.57
CA PRO A 195 13.11 14.04 -16.35
C PRO A 195 14.20 14.56 -15.41
N GLN A 196 15.22 15.25 -15.92
CA GLN A 196 16.31 15.86 -15.14
C GLN A 196 15.79 16.88 -14.12
N ALA A 197 14.76 17.63 -14.47
CA ALA A 197 14.14 18.59 -13.57
C ALA A 197 13.45 17.89 -12.38
N VAL A 198 12.83 16.73 -12.60
CA VAL A 198 12.25 15.90 -11.53
C VAL A 198 13.35 15.42 -10.58
N ILE A 199 14.47 14.91 -11.12
CA ILE A 199 15.56 14.37 -10.31
C ILE A 199 16.12 15.46 -9.38
N ILE A 200 16.35 16.68 -9.90
CA ILE A 200 16.82 17.81 -9.08
C ILE A 200 15.77 18.26 -8.08
N LEU A 201 14.50 18.40 -8.49
CA LEU A 201 13.42 18.75 -7.58
C LEU A 201 13.36 17.78 -6.39
N VAL A 202 13.43 16.48 -6.67
CA VAL A 202 13.39 15.46 -5.63
C VAL A 202 14.65 15.46 -4.77
N ALA A 203 15.82 15.72 -5.34
CA ALA A 203 17.04 15.91 -4.55
C ALA A 203 16.87 17.05 -3.53
N ILE A 204 16.25 18.16 -3.94
CA ILE A 204 15.91 19.29 -3.04
C ILE A 204 14.90 18.84 -1.98
N LEU A 205 13.87 18.07 -2.34
CA LEU A 205 12.90 17.54 -1.37
C LEU A 205 13.55 16.65 -0.32
N PHE A 206 14.51 15.79 -0.70
CA PHE A 206 15.25 14.97 0.24
C PHE A 206 16.20 15.80 1.12
N ALA A 207 16.85 16.81 0.56
CA ALA A 207 17.66 17.75 1.35
C ALA A 207 16.80 18.49 2.38
N LEU A 208 15.62 18.96 1.97
CA LEU A 208 14.65 19.60 2.88
C LEU A 208 14.14 18.62 3.95
N ALA A 209 13.85 17.37 3.59
CA ALA A 209 13.47 16.32 4.53
C ALA A 209 14.60 16.05 5.55
N ALA A 210 15.87 16.06 5.11
CA ALA A 210 17.01 15.95 6.03
C ALA A 210 17.03 17.11 7.04
N VAL A 211 16.74 18.34 6.60
CA VAL A 211 16.63 19.52 7.48
C VAL A 211 15.47 19.37 8.48
N PHE A 212 14.29 18.93 8.03
CA PHE A 212 13.17 18.65 8.94
C PHE A 212 13.53 17.60 9.98
N CYS A 213 14.17 16.50 9.57
CA CYS A 213 14.62 15.47 10.49
C CYS A 213 15.70 15.97 11.46
N ALA A 214 16.57 16.92 11.04
CA ALA A 214 17.62 17.48 11.89
C ALA A 214 17.08 18.32 13.05
N VAL A 215 15.85 18.83 12.95
CA VAL A 215 15.18 19.59 14.02
C VAL A 215 14.48 18.68 15.03
N LEU A 216 14.30 17.40 14.76
CA LEU A 216 13.67 16.44 15.66
C LEU A 216 14.48 16.26 16.96
N PRO A 217 13.85 15.88 18.08
CA PRO A 217 14.57 15.54 19.29
C PRO A 217 15.51 14.34 19.07
N PRO A 218 16.69 14.32 19.68
CA PRO A 218 17.58 13.16 19.61
C PRO A 218 16.95 11.96 20.33
N ASP A 219 17.14 10.77 19.77
CA ASP A 219 16.69 9.51 20.38
C ASP A 219 17.86 8.51 20.40
N PRO A 220 18.80 8.68 21.33
CA PRO A 220 19.98 7.82 21.41
C PRO A 220 19.59 6.39 21.80
N PRO A 221 20.26 5.38 21.21
CA PRO A 221 19.98 3.98 21.50
C PRO A 221 20.20 3.66 22.98
N ALA A 222 19.44 2.70 23.49
CA ALA A 222 19.58 2.23 24.87
C ALA A 222 21.04 1.75 25.14
N PRO A 223 21.58 1.97 26.36
CA PRO A 223 22.99 1.68 26.69
C PRO A 223 23.45 0.25 26.36
N ARG A 224 22.55 -0.74 26.42
CA ARG A 224 22.82 -2.15 26.08
C ARG A 224 23.02 -2.41 24.57
N ALA A 225 22.57 -1.51 23.70
CA ALA A 225 22.67 -1.67 22.24
C ALA A 225 23.99 -1.14 21.66
N ARG A 226 24.70 -0.26 22.37
CA ARG A 226 25.92 0.41 21.89
C ARG A 226 27.14 -0.48 21.65
N GLY A 227 27.23 -1.65 22.32
CA GLY A 227 28.46 -2.47 22.31
C GLY A 227 28.65 -3.42 21.11
N ARG A 228 27.66 -3.58 20.25
CA ARG A 228 27.60 -4.71 19.30
C ARG A 228 27.57 -4.35 17.81
N ALA A 229 27.92 -3.12 17.42
CA ALA A 229 27.90 -2.74 16.00
C ALA A 229 28.89 -3.55 15.13
N ILE A 230 30.02 -3.97 15.71
CA ILE A 230 31.04 -4.80 15.00
C ILE A 230 30.58 -6.27 14.93
N GLU A 231 29.90 -6.76 15.98
CA GLU A 231 29.32 -8.12 15.99
C GLU A 231 28.18 -8.26 14.97
N ALA A 232 27.47 -7.15 14.64
CA ALA A 232 26.42 -7.14 13.63
C ALA A 232 26.90 -7.50 12.22
N VAL A 233 28.15 -7.20 11.88
CA VAL A 233 28.73 -7.60 10.59
C VAL A 233 28.98 -9.11 10.54
N ALA A 234 29.37 -9.72 11.66
CA ALA A 234 29.49 -11.17 11.76
C ALA A 234 28.11 -11.85 11.78
N GLU A 235 27.10 -11.21 12.35
CA GLU A 235 25.70 -11.65 12.30
C GLU A 235 25.06 -11.47 10.93
N ALA A 236 25.62 -10.64 10.03
CA ALA A 236 25.05 -10.42 8.69
C ALA A 236 24.86 -11.71 7.87
N GLY A 237 25.78 -12.67 8.01
CA GLY A 237 25.63 -14.00 7.43
C GLY A 237 24.46 -14.79 8.02
N HIS A 238 24.19 -14.65 9.32
CA HIS A 238 23.05 -15.24 10.00
C HIS A 238 21.74 -14.51 9.68
N VAL A 239 21.77 -13.23 9.36
CA VAL A 239 20.59 -12.43 8.99
C VAL A 239 20.08 -12.83 7.61
N VAL A 240 20.97 -13.07 6.64
CA VAL A 240 20.56 -13.59 5.31
C VAL A 240 19.98 -15.01 5.43
N ALA A 241 20.57 -15.88 6.27
CA ALA A 241 19.98 -17.17 6.59
C ALA A 241 18.64 -17.02 7.33
N GLY A 242 18.50 -15.99 8.17
CA GLY A 242 17.25 -15.62 8.86
C GLY A 242 16.14 -15.20 7.91
N VAL A 243 16.47 -14.52 6.80
CA VAL A 243 15.51 -14.16 5.72
C VAL A 243 14.88 -15.43 5.13
N PHE A 244 15.66 -16.43 4.80
CA PHE A 244 15.15 -17.72 4.31
C PHE A 244 14.34 -18.46 5.38
N GLY A 245 14.74 -18.36 6.66
CA GLY A 245 13.98 -18.90 7.78
C GLY A 245 12.61 -18.22 7.91
N GLN A 246 12.56 -16.89 7.83
CA GLN A 246 11.31 -16.13 7.87
C GLN A 246 10.40 -16.44 6.68
N LEU A 247 10.96 -16.58 5.46
CA LEU A 247 10.18 -17.00 4.30
C LEU A 247 9.56 -18.38 4.52
N ARG A 248 10.32 -19.33 5.07
CA ARG A 248 9.83 -20.67 5.37
C ARG A 248 8.72 -20.64 6.43
N GLU A 249 8.92 -19.91 7.53
CA GLU A 249 7.87 -19.72 8.56
C GLU A 249 6.60 -19.12 7.95
N GLY A 250 6.74 -18.13 7.07
CA GLY A 250 5.60 -17.52 6.37
C GLY A 250 4.87 -18.51 5.46
N ILE A 251 5.60 -19.34 4.72
CA ILE A 251 5.01 -20.38 3.86
C ILE A 251 4.30 -21.45 4.70
N GLU A 252 4.88 -21.87 5.82
CA GLU A 252 4.24 -22.79 6.77
C GLU A 252 2.96 -22.18 7.35
N TYR A 253 2.99 -20.91 7.78
CA TYR A 253 1.81 -20.20 8.27
C TYR A 253 0.69 -20.10 7.24
N ILE A 254 1.02 -19.79 5.97
CA ILE A 254 0.06 -19.74 4.87
C ILE A 254 -0.59 -21.08 4.60
N ARG A 255 0.19 -22.16 4.67
CA ARG A 255 -0.29 -23.52 4.46
C ARG A 255 -1.32 -23.94 5.51
N ASP A 256 -1.13 -23.49 6.75
CA ASP A 256 -2.01 -23.81 7.87
C ASP A 256 -3.24 -22.89 7.96
N ASN A 257 -3.18 -21.71 7.28
CA ASN A 257 -4.24 -20.70 7.30
C ASN A 257 -4.75 -20.37 5.89
N PRO A 258 -5.69 -21.14 5.32
CA PRO A 258 -6.17 -20.94 3.94
C PRO A 258 -6.79 -19.56 3.68
N THR A 259 -7.44 -18.94 4.68
CA THR A 259 -8.04 -17.62 4.54
C THR A 259 -6.97 -16.56 4.33
N THR A 260 -5.92 -16.57 5.17
CA THR A 260 -4.75 -15.69 5.02
C THR A 260 -4.03 -15.93 3.68
N ALA A 261 -3.96 -17.20 3.22
CA ALA A 261 -3.38 -17.54 1.92
C ALA A 261 -4.09 -16.84 0.76
N TRP A 262 -5.43 -16.78 0.77
CA TRP A 262 -6.20 -16.06 -0.24
C TRP A 262 -5.97 -14.56 -0.20
N SER A 263 -6.01 -13.96 0.99
CA SER A 263 -5.76 -12.52 1.16
C SER A 263 -4.37 -12.13 0.68
N LEU A 264 -3.37 -12.97 0.97
CA LEU A 264 -2.00 -12.79 0.48
C LEU A 264 -1.90 -12.93 -1.05
N ALA A 265 -2.60 -13.91 -1.63
CA ALA A 265 -2.64 -14.10 -3.08
C ALA A 265 -3.24 -12.87 -3.79
N TYR A 266 -4.33 -12.30 -3.28
CA TYR A 266 -4.93 -11.08 -3.84
C TYR A 266 -3.99 -9.88 -3.75
N LEU A 267 -3.29 -9.71 -2.62
CA LEU A 267 -2.29 -8.66 -2.47
C LEU A 267 -1.09 -8.87 -3.39
N GLY A 268 -0.62 -10.10 -3.52
CA GLY A 268 0.47 -10.45 -4.44
C GLY A 268 0.09 -10.16 -5.90
N ILE A 269 -1.13 -10.52 -6.32
CA ILE A 269 -1.65 -10.19 -7.66
C ILE A 269 -1.72 -8.67 -7.85
N SER A 270 -2.25 -7.93 -6.87
CA SER A 270 -2.35 -6.47 -6.94
C SER A 270 -0.97 -5.81 -7.03
N ALA A 271 -0.03 -6.22 -6.17
CA ALA A 271 1.33 -5.70 -6.17
C ALA A 271 2.09 -6.04 -7.47
N SER A 272 1.89 -7.25 -8.01
CA SER A 272 2.44 -7.67 -9.30
C SER A 272 1.88 -6.83 -10.44
N LEU A 273 0.58 -6.58 -10.44
CA LEU A 273 -0.10 -5.84 -11.50
C LEU A 273 0.38 -4.38 -11.58
N ILE A 274 0.53 -3.70 -10.44
CA ILE A 274 1.06 -2.33 -10.45
C ILE A 274 2.51 -2.30 -10.98
N GLY A 275 3.31 -3.30 -10.64
CA GLY A 275 4.67 -3.44 -11.18
C GLY A 275 4.68 -3.67 -12.69
N VAL A 276 3.78 -4.53 -13.20
CA VAL A 276 3.62 -4.77 -14.65
C VAL A 276 3.19 -3.48 -15.37
N VAL A 277 2.22 -2.75 -14.83
CA VAL A 277 1.78 -1.46 -15.40
C VAL A 277 2.91 -0.43 -15.38
N ALA A 278 3.69 -0.38 -14.32
CA ALA A 278 4.81 0.55 -14.21
C ALA A 278 5.93 0.23 -15.23
N VAL A 279 6.19 -1.05 -15.52
CA VAL A 279 7.19 -1.49 -16.51
C VAL A 279 6.67 -1.34 -17.94
N LEU A 280 5.49 -1.85 -18.23
CA LEU A 280 4.96 -1.92 -19.60
C LEU A 280 4.17 -0.69 -20.02
N GLY A 281 3.59 0.06 -19.06
CA GLY A 281 2.76 1.24 -19.36
C GLY A 281 3.43 2.26 -20.25
N PRO A 282 4.66 2.70 -19.96
CA PRO A 282 5.40 3.62 -20.81
C PRO A 282 5.67 3.08 -22.22
N SER A 283 6.08 1.82 -22.35
CA SER A 283 6.29 1.18 -23.66
C SER A 283 4.98 1.02 -24.41
N PHE A 284 3.88 0.63 -23.75
CA PHE A 284 2.55 0.54 -24.34
C PHE A 284 2.06 1.90 -24.85
N ALA A 285 2.24 2.96 -24.07
CA ALA A 285 1.84 4.31 -24.48
C ALA A 285 2.60 4.77 -25.74
N ARG A 286 3.91 4.49 -25.80
CA ARG A 286 4.73 4.80 -26.97
C ARG A 286 4.33 3.96 -28.18
N ASP A 287 4.26 2.63 -28.05
CA ASP A 287 4.14 1.70 -29.15
C ASP A 287 2.71 1.61 -29.68
N THR A 288 1.68 1.80 -28.83
CA THR A 288 0.28 1.67 -29.19
C THR A 288 -0.40 3.02 -29.45
N LEU A 289 -0.05 4.05 -28.65
CA LEU A 289 -0.68 5.36 -28.74
C LEU A 289 0.17 6.38 -29.52
N GLY A 290 1.43 6.07 -29.82
CA GLY A 290 2.37 7.00 -30.43
C GLY A 290 2.71 8.18 -29.51
N LEU A 291 2.54 8.04 -28.18
CA LEU A 291 2.81 9.08 -27.21
C LEU A 291 4.29 9.18 -26.91
N GLY A 292 4.82 10.40 -26.86
CA GLY A 292 6.16 10.66 -26.37
C GLY A 292 6.26 10.44 -24.86
N PRO A 293 7.49 10.35 -24.33
CA PRO A 293 7.69 10.18 -22.86
C PRO A 293 7.08 11.30 -22.02
N LYS A 294 6.95 12.51 -22.59
CA LYS A 294 6.32 13.66 -21.94
C LYS A 294 4.80 13.53 -21.85
N ASP A 295 4.19 12.77 -22.75
CA ASP A 295 2.73 12.63 -22.88
C ASP A 295 2.18 11.44 -22.07
N LEU A 296 3.05 10.70 -21.36
CA LEU A 296 2.64 9.57 -20.50
C LEU A 296 1.65 9.97 -19.39
N ILE A 297 1.58 11.25 -19.07
CA ILE A 297 0.59 11.82 -18.16
C ILE A 297 -0.85 11.48 -18.59
N VAL A 298 -1.11 11.43 -19.90
CA VAL A 298 -2.43 11.13 -20.47
C VAL A 298 -2.92 9.73 -20.07
N VAL A 299 -2.00 8.78 -19.89
CA VAL A 299 -2.32 7.39 -19.51
C VAL A 299 -2.27 7.21 -17.99
N LEU A 300 -1.26 7.76 -17.34
CA LEU A 300 -1.01 7.52 -15.91
C LEU A 300 -1.90 8.35 -15.00
N LEU A 301 -2.24 9.60 -15.39
CA LEU A 301 -3.08 10.46 -14.58
C LEU A 301 -4.50 9.89 -14.38
N PRO A 302 -5.23 9.44 -15.41
CA PRO A 302 -6.54 8.81 -15.23
C PRO A 302 -6.47 7.56 -14.35
N LEU A 303 -5.44 6.74 -14.51
CA LEU A 303 -5.21 5.57 -13.67
C LEU A 303 -5.03 5.98 -12.20
N GLY A 304 -4.17 6.96 -11.92
CA GLY A 304 -3.92 7.47 -10.57
C GLY A 304 -5.17 8.07 -9.93
N VAL A 305 -5.90 8.92 -10.65
CA VAL A 305 -7.18 9.50 -10.20
C VAL A 305 -8.21 8.38 -9.95
N GLY A 306 -8.27 7.39 -10.84
CA GLY A 306 -9.10 6.21 -10.66
C GLY A 306 -8.79 5.43 -9.38
N ILE A 307 -7.51 5.20 -9.08
CA ILE A 307 -7.09 4.53 -7.82
C ILE A 307 -7.63 5.29 -6.61
N VAL A 308 -7.42 6.61 -6.56
CA VAL A 308 -7.92 7.46 -5.46
C VAL A 308 -9.44 7.37 -5.37
N MET A 309 -10.14 7.46 -6.50
CA MET A 309 -11.60 7.34 -6.55
C MET A 309 -12.07 5.97 -6.04
N GLY A 310 -11.41 4.88 -6.43
CA GLY A 310 -11.70 3.52 -5.96
C GLY A 310 -11.58 3.38 -4.43
N VAL A 311 -10.53 3.97 -3.85
CA VAL A 311 -10.34 4.02 -2.38
C VAL A 311 -11.46 4.80 -1.72
N LEU A 312 -11.83 5.97 -2.26
CA LEU A 312 -12.92 6.80 -1.71
C LEU A 312 -14.28 6.10 -1.82
N LEU A 313 -14.56 5.44 -2.94
CA LEU A 313 -15.79 4.65 -3.12
C LEU A 313 -15.86 3.50 -2.11
N LEU A 314 -14.75 2.78 -1.91
CA LEU A 314 -14.71 1.70 -0.92
C LEU A 314 -14.89 2.23 0.50
N ASN A 315 -14.30 3.36 0.84
CA ASN A 315 -14.44 3.98 2.16
C ASN A 315 -15.91 4.38 2.45
N ASN A 316 -16.61 4.91 1.46
CA ASN A 316 -17.99 5.36 1.61
C ASN A 316 -19.03 4.23 1.50
N TYR A 317 -18.79 3.26 0.62
CA TYR A 317 -19.77 2.23 0.27
C TYR A 317 -19.33 0.80 0.64
N GLY A 318 -18.08 0.60 1.10
CA GLY A 318 -17.54 -0.71 1.43
C GLY A 318 -18.32 -1.47 2.51
N LYS A 319 -19.04 -0.74 3.37
CA LYS A 319 -19.94 -1.32 4.40
C LYS A 319 -21.15 -2.09 3.82
N TYR A 320 -21.48 -1.91 2.54
CA TYR A 320 -22.62 -2.57 1.88
C TYR A 320 -22.24 -3.83 1.11
N PHE A 321 -20.94 -4.11 0.94
CA PHE A 321 -20.47 -5.21 0.12
C PHE A 321 -19.52 -6.11 0.89
N ALA A 322 -19.66 -7.44 0.69
CA ALA A 322 -18.66 -8.39 1.17
C ALA A 322 -17.31 -8.09 0.49
N ARG A 323 -16.27 -7.84 1.29
CA ARG A 323 -14.92 -7.47 0.78
C ARG A 323 -14.38 -8.47 -0.23
N ARG A 324 -14.55 -9.75 0.08
CA ARG A 324 -14.19 -10.84 -0.84
C ARG A 324 -14.84 -10.66 -2.22
N ARG A 325 -16.14 -10.32 -2.26
CA ARG A 325 -16.84 -10.13 -3.55
C ARG A 325 -16.32 -8.91 -4.30
N ALA A 326 -16.01 -7.84 -3.59
CA ALA A 326 -15.40 -6.65 -4.19
C ALA A 326 -14.05 -6.97 -4.84
N ILE A 327 -13.22 -7.81 -4.20
CA ILE A 327 -11.95 -8.28 -4.77
C ILE A 327 -12.18 -9.15 -6.00
N GLU A 328 -13.01 -10.18 -5.89
CA GLU A 328 -13.27 -11.14 -6.96
C GLU A 328 -13.83 -10.47 -8.22
N VAL A 329 -14.89 -9.66 -8.06
CA VAL A 329 -15.49 -8.89 -9.15
C VAL A 329 -14.52 -7.87 -9.68
N GLY A 330 -13.80 -7.16 -8.80
CA GLY A 330 -12.79 -6.19 -9.19
C GLY A 330 -11.69 -6.79 -10.07
N LEU A 331 -11.18 -7.99 -9.74
CA LEU A 331 -10.18 -8.71 -10.55
C LEU A 331 -10.74 -9.12 -11.92
N VAL A 332 -11.98 -9.63 -11.97
CA VAL A 332 -12.63 -10.02 -13.23
C VAL A 332 -12.81 -8.80 -14.13
N VAL A 333 -13.38 -7.71 -13.58
CA VAL A 333 -13.59 -6.46 -14.35
C VAL A 333 -12.25 -5.88 -14.80
N LEU A 334 -11.25 -5.87 -13.92
CA LEU A 334 -9.91 -5.38 -14.24
C LEU A 334 -9.27 -6.18 -15.38
N GLY A 335 -9.38 -7.53 -15.33
CA GLY A 335 -8.94 -8.39 -16.42
C GLY A 335 -9.63 -8.06 -17.75
N VAL A 336 -10.95 -7.86 -17.74
CA VAL A 336 -11.72 -7.44 -18.93
C VAL A 336 -11.26 -6.08 -19.43
N LEU A 337 -11.10 -5.09 -18.57
CA LEU A 337 -10.62 -3.75 -18.94
C LEU A 337 -9.23 -3.79 -19.60
N LEU A 338 -8.33 -4.61 -19.07
CA LEU A 338 -7.01 -4.81 -19.68
C LEU A 338 -7.09 -5.49 -21.05
N VAL A 339 -8.00 -6.45 -21.26
CA VAL A 339 -8.26 -7.02 -22.59
C VAL A 339 -8.79 -5.94 -23.54
N VAL A 340 -9.77 -5.14 -23.10
CA VAL A 340 -10.32 -4.04 -23.90
C VAL A 340 -9.26 -3.01 -24.25
N LEU A 341 -8.31 -2.75 -23.33
CA LEU A 341 -7.17 -1.88 -23.57
C LEU A 341 -6.30 -2.36 -24.74
N THR A 342 -6.07 -3.68 -24.87
CA THR A 342 -5.26 -4.23 -25.98
C THR A 342 -5.93 -4.08 -27.34
N VAL A 343 -7.25 -4.00 -27.38
CA VAL A 343 -8.04 -3.81 -28.60
C VAL A 343 -8.55 -2.37 -28.77
N ALA A 344 -8.06 -1.42 -27.95
CA ALA A 344 -8.50 -0.03 -28.00
C ALA A 344 -8.30 0.63 -29.37
N GLY A 345 -7.22 0.31 -30.10
CA GLY A 345 -6.95 0.80 -31.44
C GLY A 345 -8.00 0.37 -32.48
N PRO A 346 -8.26 -0.93 -32.67
CA PRO A 346 -9.38 -1.40 -33.50
C PRO A 346 -10.74 -0.87 -33.05
N LEU A 347 -11.00 -0.84 -31.75
CA LEU A 347 -12.25 -0.35 -31.15
C LEU A 347 -12.51 1.13 -31.50
N SER A 348 -11.50 1.99 -31.34
CA SER A 348 -11.56 3.40 -31.72
C SER A 348 -11.94 3.58 -33.16
N ARG A 349 -11.30 2.84 -34.08
CA ARG A 349 -11.63 2.90 -35.53
C ARG A 349 -13.07 2.48 -35.82
N LEU A 350 -13.57 1.45 -35.15
CA LEU A 350 -14.93 0.97 -35.29
C LEU A 350 -15.94 2.02 -34.80
N LEU A 351 -15.71 2.59 -33.62
CA LEU A 351 -16.58 3.59 -33.01
C LEU A 351 -16.60 4.90 -33.82
N THR A 352 -15.46 5.34 -34.35
CA THR A 352 -15.37 6.52 -35.19
C THR A 352 -16.18 6.33 -36.52
N ARG A 353 -16.12 5.13 -37.12
CA ARG A 353 -16.93 4.80 -38.30
C ARG A 353 -18.42 4.81 -37.97
N ALA A 354 -18.83 4.16 -36.88
CA ALA A 354 -20.22 4.14 -36.44
C ALA A 354 -20.75 5.53 -36.05
N GLY A 355 -19.93 6.39 -35.48
CA GLY A 355 -20.27 7.76 -35.10
C GLY A 355 -20.48 8.69 -36.30
N GLN A 356 -19.84 8.39 -37.44
CA GLN A 356 -20.06 9.15 -38.70
C GLN A 356 -21.43 8.89 -39.32
N GLU A 357 -22.10 7.80 -38.97
CA GLU A 357 -23.44 7.46 -39.46
C GLU A 357 -24.56 8.16 -38.68
N VAL A 358 -24.26 8.84 -37.55
CA VAL A 358 -25.23 9.54 -36.71
C VAL A 358 -24.94 11.06 -36.70
N PRO A 359 -25.58 11.85 -37.53
CA PRO A 359 -25.20 13.25 -37.79
C PRO A 359 -25.59 14.25 -36.67
N LEU A 360 -26.17 13.81 -35.56
CA LEU A 360 -26.76 14.70 -34.55
C LEU A 360 -25.80 15.15 -33.43
N VAL A 361 -24.66 14.46 -33.24
CA VAL A 361 -23.68 14.81 -32.20
C VAL A 361 -22.28 14.52 -32.71
N ASP A 362 -21.37 15.50 -32.67
CA ASP A 362 -19.95 15.27 -32.95
C ASP A 362 -19.29 14.47 -31.82
N LEU A 363 -19.29 13.14 -31.95
CA LEU A 363 -18.71 12.19 -31.01
C LEU A 363 -17.22 11.92 -31.27
N SER A 364 -16.61 12.60 -32.24
CA SER A 364 -15.24 12.33 -32.69
C SER A 364 -14.22 12.44 -31.56
N ALA A 365 -14.39 13.38 -30.63
CA ALA A 365 -13.54 13.56 -29.49
C ALA A 365 -13.64 12.39 -28.49
N LEU A 366 -14.85 11.85 -28.25
CA LEU A 366 -15.11 10.74 -27.32
C LEU A 366 -14.73 9.38 -27.92
N THR A 367 -14.75 9.23 -29.23
CA THR A 367 -14.37 7.98 -29.93
C THR A 367 -12.89 7.94 -30.29
N SER A 368 -12.13 8.98 -29.96
CA SER A 368 -10.69 9.00 -30.16
C SER A 368 -10.00 7.91 -29.35
N LEU A 369 -8.92 7.36 -29.90
CA LEU A 369 -8.12 6.34 -29.19
C LEU A 369 -7.68 6.81 -27.79
N VAL A 370 -7.28 8.07 -27.68
CA VAL A 370 -6.84 8.68 -26.43
C VAL A 370 -7.98 8.72 -25.40
N ALA A 371 -9.19 9.15 -25.81
CA ALA A 371 -10.33 9.20 -24.90
C ALA A 371 -10.72 7.81 -24.38
N ILE A 372 -10.69 6.79 -25.25
CA ILE A 372 -10.97 5.40 -24.86
C ILE A 372 -9.93 4.90 -23.84
N VAL A 373 -8.65 5.15 -24.11
CA VAL A 373 -7.56 4.72 -23.19
C VAL A 373 -7.65 5.45 -21.85
N VAL A 374 -7.96 6.75 -21.86
CA VAL A 374 -8.21 7.55 -20.64
C VAL A 374 -9.36 6.96 -19.83
N ALA A 375 -10.48 6.65 -20.46
CA ALA A 375 -11.64 6.07 -19.79
C ALA A 375 -11.34 4.67 -19.22
N ILE A 376 -10.69 3.81 -20.00
CA ILE A 376 -10.27 2.47 -19.55
C ILE A 376 -9.26 2.59 -18.39
N GLY A 377 -8.27 3.48 -18.53
CA GLY A 377 -7.26 3.72 -17.48
C GLY A 377 -7.88 4.19 -16.17
N PHE A 378 -8.85 5.11 -16.23
CA PHE A 378 -9.59 5.56 -15.05
C PHE A 378 -10.38 4.42 -14.40
N LEU A 379 -11.17 3.66 -15.18
CA LEU A 379 -11.95 2.53 -14.66
C LEU A 379 -11.05 1.42 -14.10
N ALA A 380 -9.94 1.12 -14.76
CA ALA A 380 -8.95 0.17 -14.28
C ALA A 380 -8.32 0.64 -12.96
N GLY A 381 -8.05 1.94 -12.83
CA GLY A 381 -7.60 2.54 -11.57
C GLY A 381 -8.61 2.38 -10.44
N VAL A 382 -9.90 2.65 -10.70
CA VAL A 382 -10.99 2.46 -9.72
C VAL A 382 -11.04 1.00 -9.25
N CYS A 383 -11.07 0.04 -10.19
CA CYS A 383 -11.10 -1.38 -9.87
C CYS A 383 -9.85 -1.81 -9.08
N TYR A 384 -8.67 -1.35 -9.49
CA TYR A 384 -7.42 -1.63 -8.78
C TYR A 384 -7.44 -1.10 -7.34
N GLY A 385 -7.87 0.15 -7.12
CA GLY A 385 -7.97 0.75 -5.79
C GLY A 385 -8.91 -0.05 -4.88
N ILE A 386 -10.06 -0.47 -5.38
CA ILE A 386 -11.01 -1.31 -4.65
C ILE A 386 -10.38 -2.66 -4.29
N VAL A 387 -9.74 -3.34 -5.24
CA VAL A 387 -9.11 -4.66 -5.03
C VAL A 387 -7.96 -4.57 -4.02
N ALA A 388 -7.03 -3.65 -4.22
CA ALA A 388 -5.83 -3.52 -3.39
C ALA A 388 -6.16 -3.20 -1.94
N ILE A 389 -7.05 -2.22 -1.70
CA ILE A 389 -7.42 -1.84 -0.33
C ILE A 389 -8.28 -2.92 0.33
N SER A 390 -9.25 -3.53 -0.39
CA SER A 390 -10.05 -4.63 0.15
C SER A 390 -9.16 -5.81 0.56
N ALA A 391 -8.17 -6.18 -0.27
CA ALA A 391 -7.23 -7.26 0.02
C ALA A 391 -6.32 -6.92 1.22
N GLN A 392 -5.87 -5.66 1.32
CA GLN A 392 -5.06 -5.18 2.45
C GLN A 392 -5.83 -5.24 3.76
N VAL A 393 -7.08 -4.77 3.78
CA VAL A 393 -7.93 -4.78 4.97
C VAL A 393 -8.29 -6.21 5.36
N GLN A 394 -8.65 -7.06 4.38
CA GLN A 394 -8.95 -8.47 4.64
C GLN A 394 -7.75 -9.18 5.26
N LEU A 395 -6.53 -8.97 4.76
CA LEU A 395 -5.33 -9.55 5.37
C LEU A 395 -5.14 -9.09 6.82
N GLN A 396 -5.43 -7.81 7.12
CA GLN A 396 -5.33 -7.28 8.48
C GLN A 396 -6.35 -7.88 9.44
N GLU A 397 -7.54 -8.24 8.96
CA GLU A 397 -8.60 -8.89 9.74
C GLU A 397 -8.35 -10.37 9.95
N ASP A 398 -7.79 -11.05 8.94
CA ASP A 398 -7.48 -12.49 9.00
C ASP A 398 -6.40 -12.84 10.03
N ILE A 399 -5.60 -11.85 10.50
CA ILE A 399 -4.49 -12.07 11.42
C ILE A 399 -4.87 -11.65 12.84
N PRO A 400 -4.77 -12.57 13.84
CA PRO A 400 -5.01 -12.25 15.24
C PRO A 400 -4.16 -11.09 15.76
N PRO A 401 -4.70 -10.22 16.65
CA PRO A 401 -4.01 -9.01 17.11
C PRO A 401 -2.67 -9.26 17.80
N ASP A 402 -2.54 -10.35 18.53
CA ASP A 402 -1.38 -10.77 19.33
C ASP A 402 -0.16 -11.12 18.47
N VAL A 403 -0.36 -11.67 17.27
CA VAL A 403 0.72 -12.07 16.34
C VAL A 403 0.87 -11.14 15.14
N ARG A 404 -0.03 -10.14 15.01
CA ARG A 404 -0.18 -9.29 13.81
C ARG A 404 1.15 -8.64 13.38
N GLY A 405 1.90 -8.04 14.27
CA GLY A 405 3.14 -7.34 13.92
C GLY A 405 4.20 -8.26 13.32
N ARG A 406 4.41 -9.43 13.94
CA ARG A 406 5.43 -10.40 13.51
C ARG A 406 5.04 -11.05 12.17
N VAL A 407 3.81 -11.54 12.09
CA VAL A 407 3.29 -12.22 10.90
C VAL A 407 3.19 -11.24 9.71
N PHE A 408 2.77 -10.00 9.95
CA PHE A 408 2.65 -8.98 8.90
C PHE A 408 3.99 -8.65 8.24
N GLY A 409 5.09 -8.59 9.01
CA GLY A 409 6.43 -8.39 8.47
C GLY A 409 6.82 -9.49 7.47
N VAL A 410 6.58 -10.75 7.84
CA VAL A 410 6.88 -11.91 6.97
C VAL A 410 5.99 -11.92 5.72
N LEU A 411 4.69 -11.64 5.89
CA LEU A 411 3.74 -11.62 4.76
C LEU A 411 4.04 -10.49 3.78
N ASN A 412 4.41 -9.29 4.25
CA ASN A 412 4.83 -8.19 3.39
C ASN A 412 6.11 -8.53 2.59
N MET A 413 7.04 -9.25 3.20
CA MET A 413 8.22 -9.76 2.50
C MET A 413 7.84 -10.75 1.38
N LEU A 414 6.90 -11.67 1.66
CA LEU A 414 6.39 -12.60 0.64
C LEU A 414 5.71 -11.88 -0.51
N ILE A 415 4.90 -10.84 -0.23
CA ILE A 415 4.27 -9.99 -1.26
C ILE A 415 5.35 -9.32 -2.12
N SER A 416 6.39 -8.78 -1.50
CA SER A 416 7.48 -8.12 -2.21
C SER A 416 8.23 -9.10 -3.13
N VAL A 417 8.54 -10.29 -2.64
CA VAL A 417 9.18 -11.35 -3.43
C VAL A 417 8.27 -11.81 -4.58
N ALA A 418 6.97 -12.01 -4.32
CA ALA A 418 5.99 -12.38 -5.34
C ALA A 418 5.86 -11.32 -6.45
N SER A 419 6.00 -10.04 -6.11
CA SER A 419 5.93 -8.91 -7.06
C SER A 419 7.16 -8.83 -7.97
N ILE A 420 8.32 -9.27 -7.50
CA ILE A 420 9.56 -9.23 -8.26
C ILE A 420 9.49 -10.17 -9.48
N LEU A 421 8.89 -11.35 -9.34
CA LEU A 421 8.85 -12.37 -10.38
C LEU A 421 8.21 -11.88 -11.70
N PRO A 422 7.00 -11.28 -11.70
CA PRO A 422 6.43 -10.71 -12.92
C PRO A 422 7.30 -9.61 -13.53
N ILE A 423 7.89 -8.74 -12.70
CA ILE A 423 8.73 -7.63 -13.18
C ILE A 423 9.98 -8.15 -13.93
N ILE A 424 10.61 -9.23 -13.44
CA ILE A 424 11.75 -9.86 -14.13
C ILE A 424 11.35 -10.36 -15.51
N VAL A 425 10.13 -10.87 -15.64
CA VAL A 425 9.69 -11.65 -16.81
C VAL A 425 9.06 -10.77 -17.88
N VAL A 426 8.21 -9.79 -17.50
CA VAL A 426 7.36 -9.07 -18.45
C VAL A 426 8.15 -8.16 -19.41
N GLY A 427 9.20 -7.48 -18.93
CA GLY A 427 10.01 -6.61 -19.77
C GLY A 427 10.75 -7.38 -20.86
N PRO A 428 11.59 -8.38 -20.51
CA PRO A 428 12.29 -9.19 -21.49
C PRO A 428 11.37 -9.89 -22.50
N ILE A 429 10.19 -10.39 -22.05
CA ILE A 429 9.22 -11.02 -22.97
C ILE A 429 8.62 -9.99 -23.92
N ALA A 430 8.35 -8.78 -23.45
CA ALA A 430 7.80 -7.72 -24.30
C ALA A 430 8.79 -7.26 -25.38
N ASP A 431 10.10 -7.40 -25.13
CA ASP A 431 11.13 -7.03 -26.08
C ASP A 431 11.41 -8.14 -27.15
N ILE A 432 10.81 -9.33 -27.02
CA ILE A 432 10.95 -10.41 -28.02
C ILE A 432 10.28 -9.98 -29.33
N PRO A 433 10.99 -10.00 -30.48
CA PRO A 433 10.40 -9.69 -31.78
C PRO A 433 9.14 -10.53 -32.07
N GLY A 434 8.04 -9.87 -32.41
CA GLY A 434 6.76 -10.51 -32.67
C GLY A 434 5.84 -10.72 -31.47
N VAL A 435 6.32 -10.56 -30.23
CA VAL A 435 5.49 -10.59 -29.01
C VAL A 435 4.97 -9.20 -28.70
N GLY A 436 5.86 -8.27 -28.35
CA GLY A 436 5.49 -6.90 -28.03
C GLY A 436 4.73 -6.72 -26.72
N THR A 437 4.56 -5.47 -26.32
CA THR A 437 3.87 -5.09 -25.07
C THR A 437 2.40 -5.53 -25.03
N THR A 438 1.71 -5.49 -26.18
CA THR A 438 0.28 -5.83 -26.31
C THR A 438 -0.01 -7.29 -25.94
N VAL A 439 0.82 -8.23 -26.43
CA VAL A 439 0.62 -9.66 -26.16
C VAL A 439 0.89 -9.95 -24.68
N VAL A 440 1.92 -9.33 -24.09
CA VAL A 440 2.22 -9.50 -22.67
C VAL A 440 1.08 -8.98 -21.80
N ILE A 441 0.53 -7.80 -22.12
CA ILE A 441 -0.64 -7.23 -21.41
C ILE A 441 -1.85 -8.17 -21.54
N LEU A 442 -2.08 -8.76 -22.70
CA LEU A 442 -3.18 -9.71 -22.92
C LEU A 442 -3.04 -10.97 -22.06
N VAL A 443 -1.82 -11.51 -21.95
CA VAL A 443 -1.54 -12.66 -21.08
C VAL A 443 -1.77 -12.30 -19.62
N VAL A 444 -1.26 -11.16 -19.17
CA VAL A 444 -1.47 -10.68 -17.80
C VAL A 444 -2.96 -10.45 -17.52
N ALA A 445 -3.69 -9.84 -18.46
CA ALA A 445 -5.14 -9.65 -18.36
C ALA A 445 -5.87 -10.99 -18.19
N GLY A 446 -5.50 -12.01 -18.99
CA GLY A 446 -6.05 -13.36 -18.88
C GLY A 446 -5.77 -14.01 -17.53
N LEU A 447 -4.55 -13.84 -16.99
CA LEU A 447 -4.18 -14.37 -15.66
C LEU A 447 -4.96 -13.66 -14.54
N VAL A 448 -5.12 -12.33 -14.59
CA VAL A 448 -5.90 -11.56 -13.63
C VAL A 448 -7.37 -11.96 -13.68
N PHE A 449 -7.95 -12.06 -14.87
CA PHE A 449 -9.33 -12.50 -15.08
C PHE A 449 -9.52 -13.93 -14.54
N ALA A 450 -8.66 -14.85 -14.93
CA ALA A 450 -8.72 -16.24 -14.49
C ALA A 450 -8.58 -16.39 -12.97
N SER A 451 -7.75 -15.56 -12.33
CA SER A 451 -7.59 -15.57 -10.87
C SER A 451 -8.88 -15.15 -10.15
N GLY A 452 -9.59 -14.13 -10.66
CA GLY A 452 -10.89 -13.71 -10.13
C GLY A 452 -11.95 -14.83 -10.27
N ILE A 453 -12.07 -15.41 -11.44
CA ILE A 453 -13.02 -16.53 -11.70
C ILE A 453 -12.64 -17.77 -10.88
N PHE A 454 -11.35 -18.14 -10.82
CA PHE A 454 -10.88 -19.28 -10.03
C PHE A 454 -11.23 -19.11 -8.55
N SER A 455 -11.03 -17.91 -8.00
CA SER A 455 -11.44 -17.59 -6.62
C SER A 455 -12.94 -17.78 -6.41
N MET A 456 -13.78 -17.24 -7.30
CA MET A 456 -15.24 -17.37 -7.23
C MET A 456 -15.69 -18.82 -7.20
N ILE A 457 -15.10 -19.65 -8.07
CA ILE A 457 -15.44 -21.08 -8.18
C ILE A 457 -14.95 -21.85 -6.95
N LYS A 458 -13.68 -21.66 -6.55
CA LYS A 458 -13.04 -22.44 -5.49
C LYS A 458 -13.60 -22.13 -4.11
N ARG A 459 -13.93 -20.86 -3.82
CA ARG A 459 -14.45 -20.43 -2.52
C ARG A 459 -15.97 -20.53 -2.41
N GLY A 460 -16.68 -20.68 -3.53
CA GLY A 460 -18.13 -20.83 -3.58
C GLY A 460 -18.91 -19.56 -3.20
N PRO A 461 -20.20 -19.69 -2.85
CA PRO A 461 -21.05 -18.55 -2.47
C PRO A 461 -20.54 -17.87 -1.19
N ILE A 462 -20.87 -16.57 -1.06
CA ILE A 462 -20.53 -15.78 0.13
C ILE A 462 -21.29 -16.35 1.32
N ARG A 463 -20.58 -16.53 2.44
CA ARG A 463 -21.19 -16.99 3.69
C ARG A 463 -21.83 -15.81 4.43
N PRO A 464 -22.83 -16.06 5.29
CA PRO A 464 -23.45 -15.00 6.08
C PRO A 464 -22.48 -14.24 6.99
N ASP A 465 -21.44 -14.91 7.48
CA ASP A 465 -20.35 -14.34 8.30
C ASP A 465 -19.38 -13.45 7.52
N GLU A 466 -19.35 -13.56 6.18
CA GLU A 466 -18.57 -12.69 5.29
C GLU A 466 -19.33 -11.40 4.89
N MET A 467 -20.62 -11.32 5.23
CA MET A 467 -21.45 -10.13 4.96
C MET A 467 -21.24 -9.08 6.07
N PRO A 468 -21.14 -7.80 5.71
CA PRO A 468 -21.08 -6.74 6.72
C PRO A 468 -22.35 -6.72 7.55
N ASP A 469 -22.24 -6.44 8.86
CA ASP A 469 -23.38 -6.23 9.78
C ASP A 469 -24.08 -4.90 9.44
N VAL A 470 -24.87 -4.91 8.37
CA VAL A 470 -25.72 -3.77 8.01
C VAL A 470 -27.02 -3.91 8.78
N ILE A 471 -27.26 -3.02 9.75
CA ILE A 471 -28.53 -2.94 10.46
C ILE A 471 -29.63 -2.60 9.43
N PRO A 472 -30.70 -3.42 9.29
CA PRO A 472 -31.72 -3.23 8.24
C PRO A 472 -32.45 -1.88 8.25
N GLY A 473 -32.29 -1.07 9.28
CA GLY A 473 -32.88 0.26 9.40
C GLY A 473 -32.13 1.40 8.73
N GLU A 474 -30.83 1.25 8.43
CA GLU A 474 -30.01 2.32 7.82
C GLU A 474 -30.26 2.50 6.31
N ILE A 475 -30.76 1.48 5.62
CA ILE A 475 -31.03 1.55 4.18
C ILE A 475 -32.30 2.35 3.89
N ALA A 476 -33.25 2.40 4.84
CA ALA A 476 -34.54 3.06 4.68
C ALA A 476 -34.56 4.53 5.15
N SER A 477 -33.57 4.96 5.90
CA SER A 477 -33.46 6.33 6.40
C SER A 477 -32.29 7.04 5.76
N GLY A 478 -32.47 7.58 4.57
CA GLY A 478 -31.62 8.68 4.08
C GLY A 478 -31.66 9.78 5.15
N SER A 479 -30.56 9.92 5.88
CA SER A 479 -30.24 11.01 6.80
C SER A 479 -31.46 11.71 7.45
N GLN A 480 -32.06 11.10 8.48
CA GLN A 480 -32.79 11.84 9.50
C GLN A 480 -32.00 11.73 10.80
N PHE A 481 -31.30 12.81 11.11
CA PHE A 481 -30.79 13.13 12.43
C PHE A 481 -31.95 13.06 13.43
N ASP A 482 -31.92 12.09 14.35
CA ASP A 482 -32.91 12.03 15.43
C ASP A 482 -32.52 13.02 16.55
N PRO A 483 -33.25 14.13 16.73
CA PRO A 483 -32.91 15.11 17.74
C PRO A 483 -33.30 14.71 19.17
N THR A 484 -33.84 13.51 19.39
CA THR A 484 -34.42 13.15 20.68
C THR A 484 -33.60 12.19 21.55
N GLY A 485 -32.39 11.77 21.13
CA GLY A 485 -31.39 11.17 22.05
C GLY A 485 -31.86 10.05 22.99
N THR A 486 -32.87 9.26 22.65
CA THR A 486 -33.32 8.16 23.51
C THR A 486 -32.51 6.90 23.27
N ASN A 487 -31.45 6.76 24.06
CA ASN A 487 -30.67 5.54 24.21
C ASN A 487 -31.57 4.36 24.60
N ARG A 488 -31.88 3.45 23.67
CA ARG A 488 -32.51 2.17 24.03
C ARG A 488 -31.39 1.20 24.43
N PRO A 489 -31.50 0.53 25.58
CA PRO A 489 -30.52 -0.45 26.01
C PRO A 489 -30.54 -1.65 25.04
N HIS A 490 -29.34 -2.15 24.69
CA HIS A 490 -29.14 -3.37 23.92
C HIS A 490 -29.90 -4.53 24.57
N PRO A 491 -30.61 -5.40 23.81
CA PRO A 491 -31.12 -6.63 24.35
C PRO A 491 -29.95 -7.51 24.83
N PRO A 492 -30.10 -8.21 25.97
CA PRO A 492 -29.05 -9.08 26.49
C PRO A 492 -28.78 -10.20 25.49
N TYR A 493 -27.49 -10.54 25.34
CA TYR A 493 -27.01 -11.66 24.52
C TYR A 493 -27.85 -12.93 24.83
N PRO A 494 -28.23 -13.73 23.82
CA PRO A 494 -28.93 -14.99 24.08
C PRO A 494 -27.99 -15.93 24.85
N HIS A 495 -28.39 -16.32 26.04
CA HIS A 495 -27.68 -17.29 26.87
C HIS A 495 -27.45 -18.58 26.09
N ARG A 496 -26.21 -19.07 26.05
CA ARG A 496 -25.94 -20.40 25.52
C ARG A 496 -26.60 -21.44 26.40
N HIS A 497 -27.49 -22.21 25.81
CA HIS A 497 -28.07 -23.39 26.45
C HIS A 497 -27.25 -24.63 26.11
N ASP A 498 -27.11 -25.56 27.06
CA ASP A 498 -26.55 -26.87 26.81
C ASP A 498 -27.52 -27.75 25.96
N LYS A 499 -27.06 -28.94 25.54
CA LYS A 499 -27.88 -29.85 24.74
C LYS A 499 -29.12 -30.38 25.44
N SER A 500 -29.33 -30.03 26.71
CA SER A 500 -30.48 -30.38 27.53
C SER A 500 -31.42 -29.18 27.84
N GLY A 501 -31.11 -27.99 27.30
CA GLY A 501 -31.95 -26.80 27.44
C GLY A 501 -31.71 -25.96 28.70
N ASN A 502 -30.69 -26.25 29.50
CA ASN A 502 -30.34 -25.50 30.70
C ASN A 502 -29.29 -24.41 30.43
N PRO A 503 -29.38 -23.21 31.08
CA PRO A 503 -28.39 -22.16 30.94
C PRO A 503 -27.05 -22.63 31.52
N VAL A 504 -25.98 -22.47 30.75
CA VAL A 504 -24.61 -22.75 31.18
C VAL A 504 -24.15 -21.60 32.08
N PRO A 505 -23.70 -21.85 33.33
CA PRO A 505 -23.18 -20.80 34.18
C PRO A 505 -21.83 -20.27 33.61
N ASP A 506 -21.69 -18.95 33.55
CA ASP A 506 -20.42 -18.29 33.18
C ASP A 506 -19.34 -18.74 34.17
N ARG A 507 -18.31 -19.37 33.59
CA ARG A 507 -17.05 -19.62 34.32
C ARG A 507 -16.16 -18.40 34.06
N ASP A 508 -16.29 -17.38 34.87
CA ASP A 508 -15.25 -16.39 35.18
C ASP A 508 -15.79 -15.48 36.28
N THR A 509 -15.56 -15.88 37.51
CA THR A 509 -15.39 -15.03 38.68
C THR A 509 -14.04 -15.34 39.28
#